data_f186e79af1104d6959e7ca9db2870427
#
_entry.id   f186e79af1104d6959e7ca9db2870427
#
_cell.length_a   1.000
_cell.length_b   1.000
_cell.length_c   1.000
_cell.angle_alpha   90.00
_cell.angle_beta   90.00
_cell.angle_gamma   90.00
#
_symmetry.space_group_name_H-M   'P 1'
#
loop_
_entity.id
_entity.type
_entity.pdbx_description
1 polymer ?
#
loop_
_entity_poly.entity_id
_entity_poly.type
_entity_poly.pdbx_seq_one_letter_code
_entity_poly.pdbx_strand_id
1 'polypeptide(L)'
;LASTLLLALGYNKSEIVNEFYEKEQFTFDQKTEKWKTKFNPENYKAKNFSEEVIDAKTGKVVIKRGEKINFLNAKKLANEGLKDILVSKESLFGKFLHKDVKINDEESGIFKIGTELNDTVIQQILDSDINTLEISITNSINKGPYLLTTILNDKNNTKDEAITEIYKMLRPGEPPTIEIATQIFNNLFFSSDRY
;
A
#
# COMPACT_ATOMS: atom_id res chain seq x y z
N LEU A 1 12.83 -11.57 7.63
CA LEU A 1 12.24 -10.71 6.59
C LEU A 1 12.90 -9.32 6.62
N ALA A 2 12.92 -8.60 5.50
CA ALA A 2 13.43 -7.22 5.48
C ALA A 2 12.60 -6.29 6.39
N SER A 3 11.29 -6.49 6.43
CA SER A 3 10.38 -5.78 7.34
C SER A 3 10.72 -6.02 8.81
N THR A 4 11.10 -7.24 9.19
CA THR A 4 11.52 -7.58 10.56
C THR A 4 12.74 -6.74 10.99
N LEU A 5 13.71 -6.55 10.09
CA LEU A 5 14.88 -5.70 10.39
C LEU A 5 14.47 -4.23 10.57
N LEU A 6 13.60 -3.70 9.71
CA LEU A 6 13.12 -2.32 9.80
C LEU A 6 12.30 -2.09 11.09
N LEU A 7 11.46 -3.06 11.47
CA LEU A 7 10.75 -3.03 12.76
C LEU A 7 11.73 -3.01 13.94
N ALA A 8 12.75 -3.87 13.91
CA ALA A 8 13.78 -3.92 14.95
C ALA A 8 14.59 -2.62 15.07
N LEU A 9 14.78 -1.89 13.97
CA LEU A 9 15.37 -0.56 13.94
C LEU A 9 14.44 0.53 14.51
N GLY A 10 13.17 0.22 14.75
CA GLY A 10 12.21 1.11 15.39
C GLY A 10 11.14 1.71 14.50
N TYR A 11 11.10 1.35 13.21
CA TYR A 11 9.99 1.72 12.33
C TYR A 11 8.74 0.90 12.64
N ASN A 12 7.57 1.47 12.47
CA ASN A 12 6.32 0.70 12.40
C ASN A 12 5.96 0.39 10.94
N LYS A 13 5.01 -0.52 10.71
CA LYS A 13 4.60 -0.95 9.35
C LYS A 13 4.11 0.21 8.48
N SER A 14 3.39 1.16 9.05
CA SER A 14 2.91 2.35 8.34
C SER A 14 4.04 3.28 7.92
N GLU A 15 5.01 3.52 8.80
CA GLU A 15 6.20 4.31 8.49
C GLU A 15 7.02 3.67 7.37
N ILE A 16 7.22 2.35 7.42
CA ILE A 16 7.91 1.61 6.36
C ILE A 16 7.21 1.81 5.01
N VAL A 17 5.88 1.64 4.96
CA VAL A 17 5.15 1.81 3.71
C VAL A 17 5.20 3.24 3.20
N ASN A 18 5.05 4.23 4.07
CA ASN A 18 5.14 5.65 3.69
C ASN A 18 6.53 6.04 3.15
N GLU A 19 7.61 5.40 3.63
CA GLU A 19 8.97 5.66 3.15
C GLU A 19 9.21 5.12 1.73
N PHE A 20 8.67 3.93 1.43
CA PHE A 20 8.97 3.23 0.17
C PHE A 20 7.91 3.45 -0.93
N TYR A 21 6.68 3.81 -0.58
CA TYR A 21 5.58 3.95 -1.53
C TYR A 21 4.87 5.28 -1.40
N GLU A 22 4.59 5.89 -2.53
CA GLU A 22 3.62 6.97 -2.62
C GLU A 22 2.21 6.39 -2.51
N LYS A 23 1.27 7.20 -2.01
CA LYS A 23 -0.13 6.81 -1.87
C LYS A 23 -1.04 7.56 -2.81
N GLU A 24 -2.10 6.90 -3.21
CA GLU A 24 -3.21 7.45 -3.96
C GLU A 24 -4.50 7.21 -3.16
N GLN A 25 -5.35 8.23 -3.04
CA GLN A 25 -6.61 8.13 -2.32
C GLN A 25 -7.76 7.94 -3.31
N PHE A 26 -8.61 6.97 -3.01
CA PHE A 26 -9.83 6.68 -3.74
C PHE A 26 -11.04 6.89 -2.81
N THR A 27 -12.06 7.58 -3.30
CA THR A 27 -13.32 7.79 -2.58
C THR A 27 -14.48 7.27 -3.41
N PHE A 28 -15.31 6.41 -2.83
CA PHE A 28 -16.48 5.86 -3.50
C PHE A 28 -17.57 6.92 -3.63
N ASP A 29 -18.04 7.12 -4.84
CA ASP A 29 -19.18 7.99 -5.15
C ASP A 29 -20.44 7.13 -5.32
N GLN A 30 -21.33 7.19 -4.34
CA GLN A 30 -22.59 6.44 -4.33
C GLN A 30 -23.52 6.76 -5.51
N LYS A 31 -23.42 7.98 -6.08
CA LYS A 31 -24.30 8.39 -7.19
C LYS A 31 -23.93 7.74 -8.51
N THR A 32 -22.64 7.57 -8.74
CA THR A 32 -22.12 7.00 -9.98
C THR A 32 -21.67 5.56 -9.82
N GLU A 33 -21.65 5.04 -8.59
CA GLU A 33 -21.11 3.72 -8.22
C GLU A 33 -19.66 3.54 -8.69
N LYS A 34 -18.89 4.64 -8.71
CA LYS A 34 -17.50 4.67 -9.17
C LYS A 34 -16.56 5.22 -8.09
N TRP A 35 -15.28 4.96 -8.29
CA TRP A 35 -14.22 5.44 -7.40
C TRP A 35 -13.59 6.70 -7.94
N LYS A 36 -13.64 7.76 -7.14
CA LYS A 36 -13.04 9.05 -7.44
C LYS A 36 -11.61 9.11 -6.93
N THR A 37 -10.68 9.53 -7.76
CA THR A 37 -9.30 9.83 -7.38
C THR A 37 -8.76 11.05 -8.10
N LYS A 38 -7.65 11.61 -7.60
CA LYS A 38 -6.95 12.71 -8.28
C LYS A 38 -6.25 12.19 -9.53
N PHE A 39 -6.34 12.94 -10.61
CA PHE A 39 -5.63 12.65 -11.83
C PHE A 39 -4.18 13.16 -11.74
N ASN A 40 -3.22 12.23 -11.62
CA ASN A 40 -1.80 12.56 -11.62
C ASN A 40 -1.14 11.98 -12.89
N PRO A 41 -0.69 12.81 -13.85
CA PRO A 41 -0.06 12.35 -15.09
C PRO A 41 1.14 11.42 -14.90
N GLU A 42 1.88 11.57 -13.80
CA GLU A 42 3.07 10.74 -13.51
C GLU A 42 2.72 9.25 -13.32
N ASN A 43 1.48 8.96 -12.91
CA ASN A 43 1.00 7.59 -12.70
C ASN A 43 0.62 6.88 -14.02
N TYR A 44 0.69 7.60 -15.17
CA TYR A 44 0.22 7.11 -16.47
C TYR A 44 1.35 6.98 -17.51
N LYS A 45 2.47 6.40 -17.11
CA LYS A 45 3.58 6.10 -18.02
C LYS A 45 3.26 4.81 -18.81
N ALA A 46 2.71 4.94 -20.00
CA ALA A 46 2.39 3.83 -20.91
C ALA A 46 1.38 2.81 -20.32
N LYS A 47 0.30 3.27 -19.71
CA LYS A 47 -0.74 2.43 -19.12
C LYS A 47 -1.86 2.16 -20.12
N ASN A 48 -2.28 0.89 -20.22
CA ASN A 48 -3.54 0.51 -20.88
C ASN A 48 -4.67 0.56 -19.87
N PHE A 49 -5.79 1.15 -20.22
CA PHE A 49 -6.98 1.13 -19.40
C PHE A 49 -7.91 0.00 -19.85
N SER A 50 -8.19 -0.92 -18.94
CA SER A 50 -9.20 -1.97 -19.18
C SER A 50 -10.63 -1.44 -19.19
N GLU A 51 -10.84 -0.29 -18.54
CA GLU A 51 -12.14 0.36 -18.37
C GLU A 51 -12.06 1.85 -18.74
N GLU A 52 -13.25 2.46 -18.91
CA GLU A 52 -13.37 3.89 -19.20
C GLU A 52 -12.97 4.74 -17.98
N VAL A 53 -12.31 5.87 -18.25
CA VAL A 53 -12.01 6.90 -17.25
C VAL A 53 -12.87 8.12 -17.55
N ILE A 54 -13.55 8.61 -16.52
CA ILE A 54 -14.51 9.70 -16.62
C ILE A 54 -13.96 10.91 -15.86
N ASP A 55 -14.09 12.10 -16.41
CA ASP A 55 -13.86 13.34 -15.69
C ASP A 55 -14.94 13.52 -14.60
N ALA A 56 -14.52 13.57 -13.34
CA ALA A 56 -15.43 13.66 -12.21
C ALA A 56 -16.23 14.97 -12.18
N LYS A 57 -15.76 16.03 -12.84
CA LYS A 57 -16.43 17.32 -12.90
C LYS A 57 -17.49 17.39 -14.00
N THR A 58 -17.18 16.86 -15.17
CA THR A 58 -18.03 17.01 -16.36
C THR A 58 -18.86 15.78 -16.68
N GLY A 59 -18.52 14.61 -16.10
CA GLY A 59 -19.14 13.33 -16.41
C GLY A 59 -18.79 12.78 -17.80
N LYS A 60 -17.84 13.41 -18.51
CA LYS A 60 -17.43 12.96 -19.85
C LYS A 60 -16.35 11.90 -19.78
N VAL A 61 -16.41 10.92 -20.68
CA VAL A 61 -15.34 9.95 -20.87
C VAL A 61 -14.11 10.67 -21.44
N VAL A 62 -13.00 10.62 -20.71
CA VAL A 62 -11.72 11.23 -21.10
C VAL A 62 -10.71 10.23 -21.62
N ILE A 63 -10.84 8.95 -21.22
CA ILE A 63 -10.05 7.84 -21.74
C ILE A 63 -11.00 6.69 -22.00
N LYS A 64 -11.00 6.15 -23.22
CA LYS A 64 -11.87 5.03 -23.60
C LYS A 64 -11.28 3.69 -23.16
N ARG A 65 -12.15 2.70 -23.03
CA ARG A 65 -11.76 1.31 -22.77
C ARG A 65 -10.75 0.82 -23.82
N GLY A 66 -9.66 0.21 -23.38
CA GLY A 66 -8.59 -0.29 -24.24
C GLY A 66 -7.65 0.78 -24.80
N GLU A 67 -7.88 2.05 -24.48
CA GLU A 67 -7.01 3.14 -24.93
C GLU A 67 -5.69 3.13 -24.17
N LYS A 68 -4.59 3.31 -24.94
CA LYS A 68 -3.26 3.52 -24.37
C LYS A 68 -3.05 5.01 -24.13
N ILE A 69 -2.76 5.35 -22.89
CA ILE A 69 -2.31 6.69 -22.56
C ILE A 69 -0.82 6.69 -22.24
N ASN A 70 -0.11 7.65 -22.79
CA ASN A 70 1.28 7.93 -22.41
C ASN A 70 1.35 9.18 -21.53
N PHE A 71 2.52 9.43 -20.96
CA PHE A 71 2.74 10.58 -20.09
C PHE A 71 2.41 11.94 -20.76
N LEU A 72 2.75 12.10 -22.03
CA LEU A 72 2.48 13.35 -22.76
C LEU A 72 0.99 13.61 -22.91
N ASN A 73 0.21 12.58 -23.28
CA ASN A 73 -1.24 12.68 -23.38
C ASN A 73 -1.88 12.93 -22.01
N ALA A 74 -1.40 12.26 -20.96
CA ALA A 74 -1.88 12.49 -19.60
C ALA A 74 -1.60 13.93 -19.14
N LYS A 75 -0.40 14.44 -19.41
CA LYS A 75 -0.03 15.82 -19.10
C LYS A 75 -0.89 16.84 -19.88
N LYS A 76 -1.22 16.54 -21.13
CA LYS A 76 -2.15 17.37 -21.92
C LYS A 76 -3.53 17.45 -21.28
N LEU A 77 -4.11 16.31 -20.89
CA LEU A 77 -5.42 16.25 -20.19
C LEU A 77 -5.38 17.06 -18.87
N ALA A 78 -4.33 16.95 -18.10
CA ALA A 78 -4.17 17.73 -16.86
C ALA A 78 -4.11 19.25 -17.15
N ASN A 79 -3.37 19.66 -18.19
CA ASN A 79 -3.28 21.06 -18.60
C ASN A 79 -4.61 21.62 -19.14
N GLU A 80 -5.45 20.74 -19.73
CA GLU A 80 -6.81 21.05 -20.17
C GLU A 80 -7.81 21.16 -19.01
N GLY A 81 -7.35 20.89 -17.76
CA GLY A 81 -8.13 21.09 -16.54
C GLY A 81 -8.66 19.84 -15.89
N LEU A 82 -8.27 18.65 -16.34
CA LEU A 82 -8.62 17.38 -15.68
C LEU A 82 -7.90 17.29 -14.32
N LYS A 83 -8.69 17.29 -13.23
CA LYS A 83 -8.19 17.24 -11.86
C LYS A 83 -8.54 15.94 -11.14
N ASP A 84 -9.79 15.53 -11.24
CA ASP A 84 -10.33 14.33 -10.60
C ASP A 84 -10.98 13.44 -11.64
N ILE A 85 -10.82 12.15 -11.48
CA ILE A 85 -11.37 11.13 -12.35
C ILE A 85 -12.24 10.14 -11.59
N LEU A 86 -13.18 9.55 -12.28
CA LEU A 86 -13.97 8.43 -11.82
C LEU A 86 -13.54 7.18 -12.58
N VAL A 87 -13.27 6.13 -11.86
CA VAL A 87 -12.89 4.81 -12.38
C VAL A 87 -13.80 3.73 -11.81
N SER A 88 -13.95 2.62 -12.53
CA SER A 88 -14.71 1.47 -12.04
C SER A 88 -13.97 0.75 -10.90
N LYS A 89 -14.68 -0.10 -10.14
CA LYS A 89 -14.08 -0.90 -9.07
C LYS A 89 -13.01 -1.88 -9.59
N GLU A 90 -13.17 -2.36 -10.82
CA GLU A 90 -12.22 -3.27 -11.47
C GLU A 90 -10.83 -2.62 -11.67
N SER A 91 -10.80 -1.29 -11.79
CA SER A 91 -9.55 -0.52 -11.86
C SER A 91 -8.73 -0.55 -10.57
N LEU A 92 -9.35 -0.97 -9.45
CA LEU A 92 -8.70 -1.13 -8.16
C LEU A 92 -8.18 -2.57 -7.94
N PHE A 93 -8.61 -3.53 -8.74
CA PHE A 93 -8.16 -4.93 -8.61
C PHE A 93 -6.65 -5.04 -8.81
N GLY A 94 -6.01 -5.85 -7.98
CA GLY A 94 -4.55 -6.01 -7.98
C GLY A 94 -3.76 -4.84 -7.40
N LYS A 95 -4.44 -3.82 -6.84
CA LYS A 95 -3.79 -2.76 -6.05
C LYS A 95 -3.72 -3.17 -4.58
N PHE A 96 -2.87 -2.52 -3.80
CA PHE A 96 -2.56 -2.90 -2.42
C PHE A 96 -2.90 -1.77 -1.45
N LEU A 97 -3.52 -2.11 -0.33
CA LEU A 97 -3.81 -1.16 0.74
C LEU A 97 -2.53 -0.52 1.28
N HIS A 98 -2.54 0.80 1.43
CA HIS A 98 -1.45 1.59 1.99
C HIS A 98 -1.50 1.70 3.51
N LYS A 99 -2.68 1.49 4.09
CA LYS A 99 -2.92 1.45 5.54
C LYS A 99 -3.94 0.38 5.89
N ASP A 100 -3.99 0.02 7.17
CA ASP A 100 -5.01 -0.88 7.70
C ASP A 100 -6.41 -0.29 7.54
N VAL A 101 -7.35 -1.13 7.16
CA VAL A 101 -8.79 -0.78 7.05
C VAL A 101 -9.55 -1.66 8.02
N LYS A 102 -10.14 -1.04 9.05
CA LYS A 102 -10.88 -1.72 10.09
C LYS A 102 -12.38 -1.72 9.74
N ILE A 103 -12.94 -2.90 9.42
CA ILE A 103 -14.35 -3.05 9.03
C ILE A 103 -15.28 -3.35 10.21
N ASN A 104 -14.74 -3.86 11.32
CA ASN A 104 -15.47 -4.07 12.57
C ASN A 104 -14.49 -3.99 13.77
N ASP A 105 -15.00 -4.21 15.00
CA ASP A 105 -14.17 -4.14 16.21
C ASP A 105 -13.37 -5.41 16.51
N GLU A 106 -13.55 -6.47 15.75
CA GLU A 106 -12.80 -7.70 15.89
C GLU A 106 -11.45 -7.65 15.15
N GLU A 107 -10.44 -8.35 15.65
CA GLU A 107 -9.15 -8.46 14.97
C GLU A 107 -9.25 -9.10 13.58
N SER A 108 -10.20 -10.02 13.39
CA SER A 108 -10.52 -10.64 12.10
C SER A 108 -11.13 -9.66 11.09
N GLY A 109 -11.66 -8.53 11.56
CA GLY A 109 -12.25 -7.47 10.76
C GLY A 109 -11.27 -6.39 10.30
N ILE A 110 -9.97 -6.69 10.22
CA ILE A 110 -8.96 -5.73 9.78
C ILE A 110 -8.30 -6.22 8.50
N PHE A 111 -8.48 -5.49 7.41
CA PHE A 111 -7.64 -5.61 6.23
C PHE A 111 -6.34 -4.85 6.45
N LYS A 112 -5.24 -5.58 6.58
CA LYS A 112 -3.91 -5.04 6.89
C LYS A 112 -3.26 -4.36 5.69
N ILE A 113 -2.29 -3.50 5.97
CA ILE A 113 -1.34 -2.95 4.99
C ILE A 113 -0.82 -4.07 4.09
N GLY A 114 -0.81 -3.82 2.77
CA GLY A 114 -0.37 -4.78 1.78
C GLY A 114 -1.44 -5.79 1.34
N THR A 115 -2.67 -5.72 1.88
CA THR A 115 -3.79 -6.54 1.36
C THR A 115 -4.09 -6.14 -0.08
N GLU A 116 -4.12 -7.14 -0.97
CA GLU A 116 -4.48 -6.97 -2.37
C GLU A 116 -5.99 -6.80 -2.51
N LEU A 117 -6.39 -5.80 -3.27
CA LEU A 117 -7.79 -5.51 -3.52
C LEU A 117 -8.36 -6.42 -4.60
N ASN A 118 -9.48 -7.02 -4.30
CA ASN A 118 -10.33 -7.79 -5.21
C ASN A 118 -11.80 -7.44 -4.94
N ASP A 119 -12.71 -8.04 -5.70
CA ASP A 119 -14.15 -7.76 -5.57
C ASP A 119 -14.67 -8.00 -4.15
N THR A 120 -14.28 -9.12 -3.53
CA THR A 120 -14.72 -9.50 -2.17
C THR A 120 -14.25 -8.50 -1.12
N VAL A 121 -12.96 -8.11 -1.15
CA VAL A 121 -12.38 -7.16 -0.20
C VAL A 121 -13.05 -5.79 -0.34
N ILE A 122 -13.22 -5.31 -1.57
CA ILE A 122 -13.85 -4.01 -1.82
C ILE A 122 -15.31 -4.01 -1.35
N GLN A 123 -16.06 -5.09 -1.60
CA GLN A 123 -17.45 -5.20 -1.18
C GLN A 123 -17.58 -5.20 0.35
N GLN A 124 -16.76 -5.98 1.07
CA GLN A 124 -16.76 -5.99 2.53
C GLN A 124 -16.42 -4.63 3.14
N ILE A 125 -15.53 -3.88 2.51
CA ILE A 125 -15.19 -2.52 2.94
C ILE A 125 -16.39 -1.57 2.74
N LEU A 126 -17.06 -1.64 1.59
CA LEU A 126 -18.24 -0.81 1.30
C LEU A 126 -19.42 -1.15 2.21
N ASP A 127 -19.66 -2.44 2.49
CA ASP A 127 -20.70 -2.91 3.39
C ASP A 127 -20.51 -2.43 4.85
N SER A 128 -19.29 -1.97 5.17
CA SER A 128 -18.93 -1.39 6.46
C SER A 128 -18.97 0.14 6.48
N ASP A 129 -19.65 0.76 5.52
CA ASP A 129 -19.77 2.23 5.33
C ASP A 129 -18.44 2.96 5.17
N ILE A 130 -17.37 2.25 4.76
CA ILE A 130 -16.06 2.83 4.48
C ILE A 130 -15.98 3.16 3.00
N ASN A 131 -15.97 4.44 2.68
CA ASN A 131 -15.99 4.96 1.28
C ASN A 131 -14.66 5.56 0.85
N THR A 132 -13.62 5.49 1.66
CA THR A 132 -12.30 6.05 1.31
C THR A 132 -11.21 5.03 1.56
N LEU A 133 -10.36 4.83 0.54
CA LEU A 133 -9.22 3.92 0.57
C LEU A 133 -7.94 4.67 0.24
N GLU A 134 -6.86 4.35 0.94
CA GLU A 134 -5.51 4.73 0.57
C GLU A 134 -4.80 3.50 -0.03
N ILE A 135 -4.26 3.67 -1.22
CA ILE A 135 -3.67 2.60 -2.02
C ILE A 135 -2.22 2.96 -2.34
N SER A 136 -1.31 1.99 -2.19
CA SER A 136 0.10 2.17 -2.54
C SER A 136 0.27 2.19 -4.06
N ILE A 137 1.01 3.18 -4.56
CA ILE A 137 1.35 3.26 -5.97
C ILE A 137 2.48 2.28 -6.26
N THR A 138 2.17 1.26 -7.05
CA THR A 138 3.13 0.25 -7.51
C THR A 138 3.29 0.31 -9.02
N ASN A 139 4.45 -0.13 -9.52
CA ASN A 139 4.70 -0.28 -10.95
C ASN A 139 5.48 -1.57 -11.22
N SER A 140 5.53 -1.98 -12.47
CA SER A 140 6.20 -3.22 -12.90
C SER A 140 7.72 -3.08 -13.08
N ILE A 141 8.28 -1.88 -12.93
CA ILE A 141 9.68 -1.61 -13.27
C ILE A 141 10.58 -1.66 -12.03
N ASN A 142 10.28 -0.82 -11.03
CA ASN A 142 11.14 -0.64 -9.86
C ASN A 142 10.40 -0.53 -8.51
N LYS A 143 9.09 -0.38 -8.53
CA LYS A 143 8.25 -0.27 -7.33
C LYS A 143 7.17 -1.37 -7.32
N GLY A 144 7.61 -2.64 -7.39
CA GLY A 144 6.72 -3.78 -7.26
C GLY A 144 6.15 -3.93 -5.83
N PRO A 145 5.14 -4.78 -5.63
CA PRO A 145 4.48 -4.94 -4.34
C PRO A 145 5.28 -5.78 -3.33
N TYR A 146 6.56 -6.04 -3.59
CA TYR A 146 7.37 -7.00 -2.83
C TYR A 146 7.45 -6.68 -1.34
N LEU A 147 7.70 -5.41 -0.98
CA LEU A 147 7.77 -5.01 0.42
C LEU A 147 6.40 -5.02 1.08
N LEU A 148 5.33 -4.64 0.37
CA LEU A 148 3.94 -4.72 0.86
C LEU A 148 3.58 -6.17 1.22
N THR A 149 3.88 -7.12 0.33
CA THR A 149 3.68 -8.55 0.56
C THR A 149 4.54 -9.04 1.73
N THR A 150 5.78 -8.58 1.86
CA THR A 150 6.66 -8.91 2.98
C THR A 150 6.10 -8.41 4.31
N ILE A 151 5.62 -7.17 4.37
CA ILE A 151 5.00 -6.57 5.56
C ILE A 151 3.72 -7.30 5.95
N LEU A 152 2.87 -7.65 4.98
CA LEU A 152 1.64 -8.39 5.21
C LEU A 152 1.90 -9.77 5.85
N ASN A 153 2.95 -10.46 5.38
CA ASN A 153 3.34 -11.78 5.87
C ASN A 153 4.21 -11.74 7.14
N ASP A 154 4.68 -10.58 7.56
CA ASP A 154 5.48 -10.44 8.77
C ASP A 154 4.59 -10.52 10.01
N LYS A 155 4.83 -11.55 10.81
CA LYS A 155 4.09 -11.81 12.06
C LYS A 155 4.40 -10.79 13.15
N ASN A 156 5.57 -10.13 13.08
CA ASN A 156 6.00 -9.14 14.05
C ASN A 156 5.27 -7.82 13.79
N ASN A 157 4.81 -7.19 14.86
CA ASN A 157 4.14 -5.89 14.81
C ASN A 157 4.87 -4.83 15.62
N THR A 158 5.75 -5.24 16.53
CA THR A 158 6.48 -4.36 17.43
C THR A 158 8.00 -4.54 17.27
N LYS A 159 8.74 -3.54 17.73
CA LYS A 159 10.20 -3.57 17.78
C LYS A 159 10.73 -4.76 18.59
N ASP A 160 10.12 -5.01 19.74
CA ASP A 160 10.58 -6.05 20.67
C ASP A 160 10.35 -7.46 20.10
N GLU A 161 9.19 -7.69 19.45
CA GLU A 161 8.92 -8.92 18.72
C GLU A 161 9.95 -9.15 17.61
N ALA A 162 10.26 -8.12 16.84
CA ALA A 162 11.24 -8.19 15.75
C ALA A 162 12.65 -8.46 16.24
N ILE A 163 13.11 -7.79 17.31
CA ILE A 163 14.41 -8.04 17.94
C ILE A 163 14.49 -9.47 18.47
N THR A 164 13.43 -9.94 19.12
CA THR A 164 13.33 -11.31 19.63
C THR A 164 13.41 -12.35 18.51
N GLU A 165 12.75 -12.09 17.39
CA GLU A 165 12.80 -12.97 16.20
C GLU A 165 14.20 -13.03 15.60
N ILE A 166 14.88 -11.89 15.47
CA ILE A 166 16.28 -11.82 15.01
C ILE A 166 17.19 -12.60 15.96
N TYR A 167 16.99 -12.45 17.27
CA TYR A 167 17.76 -13.22 18.27
C TYR A 167 17.60 -14.73 18.07
N LYS A 168 16.37 -15.23 17.94
CA LYS A 168 16.09 -16.65 17.71
C LYS A 168 16.77 -17.19 16.44
N MET A 169 16.87 -16.37 15.40
CA MET A 169 17.57 -16.74 14.17
C MET A 169 19.09 -16.83 14.37
N LEU A 170 19.66 -15.94 15.19
CA LEU A 170 21.10 -15.90 15.47
C LEU A 170 21.53 -16.97 16.48
N ARG A 171 20.64 -17.31 17.43
CA ARG A 171 20.90 -18.27 18.52
C ARG A 171 19.75 -19.27 18.66
N PRO A 172 19.64 -20.22 17.73
CA PRO A 172 18.58 -21.21 17.77
C PRO A 172 18.73 -22.10 19.02
N GLY A 173 17.62 -22.30 19.74
CA GLY A 173 17.58 -23.15 20.95
C GLY A 173 17.83 -22.44 22.27
N GLU A 174 18.27 -21.17 22.25
CA GLU A 174 18.39 -20.37 23.47
C GLU A 174 17.09 -19.58 23.72
N PRO A 175 16.51 -19.62 24.95
CA PRO A 175 15.31 -18.84 25.25
C PRO A 175 15.68 -17.33 25.28
N PRO A 176 14.99 -16.50 24.49
CA PRO A 176 15.27 -15.07 24.44
C PRO A 176 14.72 -14.36 25.69
N THR A 177 15.52 -13.49 26.31
CA THR A 177 14.98 -12.37 27.09
C THR A 177 15.14 -11.11 26.25
N ILE A 178 14.24 -10.15 26.42
CA ILE A 178 14.26 -8.93 25.60
C ILE A 178 15.54 -8.12 25.83
N GLU A 179 16.07 -8.13 27.05
CA GLU A 179 17.30 -7.42 27.40
C GLU A 179 18.51 -8.00 26.65
N ILE A 180 18.67 -9.32 26.66
CA ILE A 180 19.78 -10.01 25.98
C ILE A 180 19.63 -9.86 24.46
N ALA A 181 18.42 -10.02 23.93
CA ALA A 181 18.14 -9.85 22.51
C ALA A 181 18.48 -8.42 22.05
N THR A 182 18.05 -7.41 22.80
CA THR A 182 18.35 -5.98 22.52
C THR A 182 19.85 -5.69 22.60
N GLN A 183 20.55 -6.23 23.60
CA GLN A 183 21.98 -6.05 23.71
C GLN A 183 22.74 -6.65 22.53
N ILE A 184 22.37 -7.86 22.10
CA ILE A 184 23.00 -8.51 20.94
C ILE A 184 22.70 -7.73 19.66
N PHE A 185 21.46 -7.28 19.46
CA PHE A 185 21.05 -6.46 18.32
C PHE A 185 21.86 -5.15 18.26
N ASN A 186 21.97 -4.43 19.39
CA ASN A 186 22.74 -3.20 19.47
C ASN A 186 24.23 -3.43 19.21
N ASN A 187 24.82 -4.50 19.77
CA ASN A 187 26.20 -4.84 19.52
C ASN A 187 26.48 -5.22 18.06
N LEU A 188 25.49 -5.79 17.37
CA LEU A 188 25.63 -6.19 15.98
C LEU A 188 25.57 -5.00 15.01
N PHE A 189 24.65 -4.05 15.25
CA PHE A 189 24.35 -2.98 14.31
C PHE A 189 24.90 -1.61 14.69
N PHE A 190 25.21 -1.37 15.99
CA PHE A 190 25.52 -0.02 16.49
C PHE A 190 26.83 0.04 17.31
N SER A 191 27.54 -1.07 17.54
CA SER A 191 28.83 -1.04 18.25
C SER A 191 29.95 -0.67 17.30
N SER A 192 30.64 0.43 17.62
CA SER A 192 31.85 0.89 16.90
C SER A 192 33.09 0.01 17.13
N ASP A 193 33.07 -0.83 18.15
CA ASP A 193 34.23 -1.65 18.54
C ASP A 193 34.42 -2.90 17.66
N ARG A 194 33.54 -3.11 16.69
CA ARG A 194 33.57 -4.26 15.79
C ARG A 194 34.09 -3.97 14.37
N TYR A 195 34.29 -2.71 14.01
CA TYR A 195 34.74 -2.30 12.68
C TYR A 195 35.87 -1.29 12.73
#